data_03a2e0be19ae037e3ae9ab92ef3ea50b
#
_entry.id   03a2e0be19ae037e3ae9ab92ef3ea50b
#
_cell.length_a   1.000
_cell.length_b   1.000
_cell.length_c   1.000
_cell.angle_alpha   90.00
_cell.angle_beta   90.00
_cell.angle_gamma   90.00
#
_symmetry.space_group_name_H-M   'P 1'
#
loop_
_entity.id
_entity.type
_entity.pdbx_description
1 polymer ?
#
loop_
_entity_poly.entity_id
_entity_poly.type
_entity_poly.pdbx_seq_one_letter_code
_entity_poly.pdbx_strand_id
1 'polypeptide(L)'
;MKTLDRELFSRQNLFGLGSENTAFAPFFQGTSYLNPLAKPGESAVFLANVTFEPGCQNNWHIHHAKSGGGQILICTAGSGWYQEYGKEAVSLEPGTVIVIPPEVKHWHGAKADSWFSHIAVEVPGEETSNEWLEAVSEESYSRLGTNE
;
A
#
# COMPACT_ATOMS: atom_id res chain seq x y z
N MET A 1 13.25 -0.29 8.44
CA MET A 1 14.02 0.88 8.91
C MET A 1 13.57 2.14 8.17
N LYS A 2 13.33 3.20 8.91
CA LYS A 2 12.90 4.47 8.32
C LYS A 2 14.03 5.14 7.56
N THR A 3 13.73 5.73 6.41
CA THR A 3 14.67 6.59 5.70
C THR A 3 13.93 7.58 4.81
N LEU A 4 14.44 8.80 4.76
CA LEU A 4 14.02 9.84 3.82
C LEU A 4 14.95 9.88 2.61
N ASP A 5 16.06 9.19 2.68
CA ASP A 5 17.08 9.19 1.63
C ASP A 5 16.67 8.25 0.51
N ARG A 6 16.35 8.83 -0.65
CA ARG A 6 15.88 8.06 -1.82
C ARG A 6 16.93 7.06 -2.29
N GLU A 7 18.21 7.46 -2.26
CA GLU A 7 19.28 6.60 -2.76
C GLU A 7 19.49 5.40 -1.84
N LEU A 8 19.49 5.65 -0.53
CA LEU A 8 19.57 4.56 0.43
C LEU A 8 18.36 3.63 0.31
N PHE A 9 17.17 4.20 0.19
CA PHE A 9 15.95 3.39 0.04
C PHE A 9 16.02 2.55 -1.24
N SER A 10 16.52 3.12 -2.34
CA SER A 10 16.63 2.38 -3.60
C SER A 10 17.47 1.12 -3.45
N ARG A 11 18.49 1.17 -2.61
CA ARG A 11 19.31 -0.01 -2.35
C ARG A 11 18.60 -1.05 -1.49
N GLN A 12 17.62 -0.62 -0.71
CA GLN A 12 16.83 -1.51 0.14
C GLN A 12 15.61 -2.07 -0.59
N ASN A 13 15.18 -1.41 -1.66
CA ASN A 13 13.98 -1.77 -2.42
C ASN A 13 14.32 -2.84 -3.44
N LEU A 14 14.22 -4.09 -3.00
CA LEU A 14 14.68 -5.26 -3.74
C LEU A 14 14.10 -5.33 -5.16
N PHE A 15 12.84 -4.95 -5.33
CA PHE A 15 12.15 -5.10 -6.61
C PHE A 15 12.15 -3.84 -7.47
N GLY A 16 12.65 -2.72 -6.94
CA GLY A 16 12.73 -1.47 -7.70
C GLY A 16 11.42 -0.70 -7.75
N LEU A 17 11.53 0.57 -8.12
CA LEU A 17 10.39 1.49 -8.13
C LEU A 17 9.37 1.18 -9.23
N GLY A 18 9.83 0.84 -10.42
CA GLY A 18 8.95 0.78 -11.56
C GLY A 18 8.62 2.16 -12.08
N SER A 19 7.40 2.35 -12.56
CA SER A 19 6.96 3.61 -13.14
C SER A 19 6.11 4.38 -12.15
N GLU A 20 6.11 5.71 -12.28
CA GLU A 20 5.24 6.54 -11.46
C GLU A 20 3.79 6.10 -11.65
N ASN A 21 3.06 5.98 -10.56
CA ASN A 21 1.68 5.50 -10.55
C ASN A 21 0.73 6.64 -10.93
N THR A 22 0.63 6.92 -12.24
CA THR A 22 -0.22 8.00 -12.73
C THR A 22 -1.67 7.57 -12.87
N ALA A 23 -1.91 6.29 -13.17
CA ALA A 23 -3.25 5.79 -13.41
C ALA A 23 -4.15 5.92 -12.18
N PHE A 24 -3.61 5.72 -10.99
CA PHE A 24 -4.36 5.80 -9.74
C PHE A 24 -4.04 7.05 -8.93
N ALA A 25 -3.29 8.00 -9.53
CA ALA A 25 -2.89 9.22 -8.84
C ALA A 25 -4.05 9.97 -8.16
N PRO A 26 -5.27 10.04 -8.77
CA PRO A 26 -6.38 10.71 -8.10
C PRO A 26 -6.77 10.12 -6.74
N PHE A 27 -6.37 8.88 -6.47
CA PHE A 27 -6.73 8.19 -5.23
C PHE A 27 -5.58 8.13 -4.22
N PHE A 28 -4.51 8.90 -4.46
CA PHE A 28 -3.35 8.95 -3.60
C PHE A 28 -3.02 10.40 -3.23
N GLN A 29 -2.57 10.62 -2.02
CA GLN A 29 -1.97 11.89 -1.61
C GLN A 29 -0.46 11.69 -1.65
N GLY A 30 0.24 12.46 -2.51
CA GLY A 30 1.66 12.30 -2.71
C GLY A 30 1.98 11.43 -3.91
N THR A 31 3.24 11.07 -4.07
CA THR A 31 3.72 10.33 -5.24
C THR A 31 3.99 8.87 -4.87
N SER A 32 3.52 7.97 -5.73
CA SER A 32 3.77 6.54 -5.58
C SER A 32 4.24 5.95 -6.90
N TYR A 33 4.75 4.73 -6.83
CA TYR A 33 5.32 4.01 -7.98
C TYR A 33 4.79 2.59 -8.00
N LEU A 34 4.62 2.04 -9.19
CA LEU A 34 4.05 0.72 -9.39
C LEU A 34 4.99 -0.10 -10.27
N ASN A 35 5.37 -1.25 -9.80
CA ASN A 35 6.20 -2.18 -10.55
C ASN A 35 5.55 -3.56 -10.58
N PRO A 36 4.79 -3.90 -11.64
CA PRO A 36 4.15 -5.21 -11.73
C PRO A 36 5.20 -6.33 -11.75
N LEU A 37 4.99 -7.33 -10.92
CA LEU A 37 5.88 -8.48 -10.82
C LEU A 37 5.28 -9.71 -11.52
N ALA A 38 3.95 -9.83 -11.52
CA ALA A 38 3.25 -10.81 -12.32
C ALA A 38 2.07 -10.07 -12.96
N LYS A 39 2.04 -10.06 -14.29
CA LYS A 39 1.07 -9.26 -15.03
C LYS A 39 -0.18 -10.08 -15.32
N PRO A 40 -1.32 -9.38 -15.58
CA PRO A 40 -2.53 -10.09 -16.00
C PRO A 40 -2.23 -10.98 -17.21
N GLY A 41 -2.72 -12.20 -17.17
CA GLY A 41 -2.50 -13.17 -18.25
C GLY A 41 -1.30 -14.08 -18.04
N GLU A 42 -0.33 -13.67 -17.22
CA GLU A 42 0.80 -14.53 -16.88
C GLU A 42 0.45 -15.50 -15.76
N SER A 43 -0.50 -15.11 -14.92
CA SER A 43 -0.90 -15.90 -13.76
C SER A 43 -2.31 -15.49 -13.37
N ALA A 44 -2.99 -16.37 -12.63
CA ALA A 44 -4.27 -16.02 -12.04
C ALA A 44 -4.09 -15.00 -10.90
N VAL A 45 -2.88 -14.85 -10.40
CA VAL A 45 -2.57 -13.90 -9.32
C VAL A 45 -1.82 -12.72 -9.90
N PHE A 46 -2.34 -11.52 -9.65
CA PHE A 46 -1.64 -10.29 -9.99
C PHE A 46 -0.90 -9.81 -8.75
N LEU A 47 0.39 -9.48 -8.92
CA LEU A 47 1.14 -8.85 -7.84
C LEU A 47 2.06 -7.77 -8.39
N ALA A 48 2.26 -6.75 -7.55
CA ALA A 48 3.07 -5.61 -7.91
C ALA A 48 3.81 -5.10 -6.68
N ASN A 49 4.99 -4.55 -6.91
CA ASN A 49 5.71 -3.83 -5.86
C ASN A 49 5.24 -2.37 -5.92
N VAL A 50 4.65 -1.90 -4.83
CA VAL A 50 4.13 -0.54 -4.72
C VAL A 50 5.04 0.24 -3.80
N THR A 51 5.55 1.37 -4.27
CA THR A 51 6.47 2.21 -3.49
C THR A 51 5.84 3.57 -3.28
N PHE A 52 5.93 4.07 -2.04
CA PHE A 52 5.37 5.35 -1.62
C PHE A 52 6.49 6.27 -1.19
N GLU A 53 6.49 7.50 -1.69
CA GLU A 53 7.39 8.54 -1.16
C GLU A 53 6.97 8.88 0.27
N PRO A 54 7.88 9.46 1.07
CA PRO A 54 7.51 9.83 2.44
C PRO A 54 6.23 10.66 2.47
N GLY A 55 5.31 10.29 3.34
CA GLY A 55 4.04 10.98 3.49
C GLY A 55 2.95 10.60 2.50
N CYS A 56 3.25 9.73 1.53
CA CYS A 56 2.25 9.34 0.55
C CYS A 56 1.35 8.25 1.12
N GLN A 57 0.03 8.41 0.98
CA GLN A 57 -0.94 7.39 1.35
C GLN A 57 -2.06 7.33 0.33
N ASN A 58 -2.68 6.16 0.21
CA ASN A 58 -3.84 6.05 -0.65
C ASN A 58 -5.11 6.38 0.13
N ASN A 59 -6.20 6.57 -0.60
CA ASN A 59 -7.51 6.83 -0.02
C ASN A 59 -8.03 5.58 0.68
N TRP A 60 -8.98 5.77 1.58
CA TRP A 60 -9.78 4.66 2.08
C TRP A 60 -10.37 3.92 0.88
N HIS A 61 -10.34 2.60 0.93
CA HIS A 61 -10.88 1.80 -0.17
C HIS A 61 -11.29 0.40 0.31
N ILE A 62 -12.04 -0.29 -0.54
CA ILE A 62 -12.57 -1.62 -0.24
C ILE A 62 -12.34 -2.50 -1.46
N HIS A 63 -11.88 -3.72 -1.22
CA HIS A 63 -11.82 -4.77 -2.24
C HIS A 63 -13.06 -5.64 -2.09
N HIS A 64 -14.02 -5.46 -3.00
CA HIS A 64 -15.27 -6.23 -2.96
C HIS A 64 -15.09 -7.57 -3.66
N ALA A 65 -15.75 -8.59 -3.15
CA ALA A 65 -15.79 -9.90 -3.80
C ALA A 65 -17.03 -10.65 -3.31
N LYS A 66 -17.62 -11.45 -4.21
CA LYS A 66 -18.70 -12.33 -3.84
C LYS A 66 -18.18 -13.51 -3.01
N SER A 67 -17.00 -14.03 -3.38
CA SER A 67 -16.29 -15.04 -2.61
C SER A 67 -14.79 -14.91 -2.95
N GLY A 68 -13.94 -15.33 -2.05
CA GLY A 68 -12.50 -15.13 -2.19
C GLY A 68 -12.17 -13.64 -2.16
N GLY A 69 -11.13 -13.24 -2.86
CA GLY A 69 -10.78 -11.83 -2.97
C GLY A 69 -10.00 -11.29 -1.78
N GLY A 70 -9.91 -9.96 -1.71
CA GLY A 70 -9.09 -9.29 -0.74
C GLY A 70 -7.69 -9.02 -1.27
N GLN A 71 -6.79 -8.62 -0.38
CA GLN A 71 -5.44 -8.28 -0.78
C GLN A 71 -4.47 -8.68 0.33
N ILE A 72 -3.26 -9.07 -0.06
CA ILE A 72 -2.19 -9.35 0.91
C ILE A 72 -1.08 -8.34 0.67
N LEU A 73 -0.59 -7.72 1.75
CA LEU A 73 0.56 -6.83 1.69
C LEU A 73 1.76 -7.54 2.31
N ILE A 74 2.85 -7.56 1.57
CA ILE A 74 4.13 -8.11 2.05
C ILE A 74 5.12 -6.96 2.07
N CYS A 75 5.47 -6.49 3.27
CA CYS A 75 6.32 -5.30 3.40
C CYS A 75 7.77 -5.65 3.15
N THR A 76 8.43 -4.89 2.29
CA THR A 76 9.77 -5.21 1.80
C THR A 76 10.83 -4.18 2.15
N ALA A 77 10.47 -2.90 2.29
CA ALA A 77 11.47 -1.86 2.56
C ALA A 77 10.82 -0.64 3.18
N GLY A 78 11.58 0.09 4.00
CA GLY A 78 11.12 1.33 4.61
C GLY A 78 10.15 1.10 5.75
N SER A 79 9.26 2.07 5.98
CA SER A 79 8.31 2.02 7.08
C SER A 79 7.01 2.68 6.68
N GLY A 80 5.88 2.02 6.96
CA GLY A 80 4.57 2.50 6.55
C GLY A 80 3.49 2.24 7.58
N TRP A 81 2.26 2.53 7.16
CA TRP A 81 1.07 2.34 7.97
C TRP A 81 0.01 1.55 7.21
N TYR A 82 -0.77 0.77 7.97
CA TYR A 82 -2.00 0.15 7.50
C TYR A 82 -3.07 0.40 8.56
N GLN A 83 -4.28 0.76 8.12
CA GLN A 83 -5.37 1.00 9.06
C GLN A 83 -6.70 0.51 8.50
N GLU A 84 -7.41 -0.31 9.29
CA GLU A 84 -8.80 -0.62 9.01
C GLU A 84 -9.67 0.47 9.63
N TYR A 85 -10.75 0.78 8.95
CA TYR A 85 -11.69 1.79 9.42
C TYR A 85 -12.21 1.41 10.82
N GLY A 86 -12.14 2.36 11.74
CA GLY A 86 -12.59 2.14 13.12
C GLY A 86 -11.57 1.48 14.03
N LYS A 87 -10.37 1.19 13.53
CA LYS A 87 -9.31 0.58 14.34
C LYS A 87 -8.07 1.45 14.33
N GLU A 88 -7.12 1.14 15.18
CA GLU A 88 -5.86 1.87 15.23
C GLU A 88 -4.96 1.45 14.06
N ALA A 89 -4.11 2.38 13.63
CA ALA A 89 -3.16 2.10 12.56
C ALA A 89 -2.09 1.13 13.05
N VAL A 90 -1.66 0.26 12.16
CA VAL A 90 -0.62 -0.74 12.41
C VAL A 90 0.65 -0.30 11.69
N SER A 91 1.78 -0.32 12.39
CA SER A 91 3.07 0.00 11.79
C SER A 91 3.52 -1.14 10.88
N LEU A 92 3.95 -0.78 9.68
CA LEU A 92 4.43 -1.74 8.69
C LEU A 92 5.95 -1.62 8.55
N GLU A 93 6.64 -2.71 8.83
CA GLU A 93 8.09 -2.80 8.70
C GLU A 93 8.42 -3.97 7.78
N PRO A 94 9.65 -4.01 7.21
CA PRO A 94 10.02 -5.15 6.37
C PRO A 94 9.79 -6.48 7.07
N GLY A 95 9.13 -7.39 6.39
CA GLY A 95 8.77 -8.69 6.95
C GLY A 95 7.34 -8.76 7.49
N THR A 96 6.67 -7.62 7.66
CA THR A 96 5.27 -7.62 8.09
C THR A 96 4.39 -8.07 6.93
N VAL A 97 3.45 -8.97 7.22
CA VAL A 97 2.46 -9.44 6.25
C VAL A 97 1.08 -9.09 6.78
N ILE A 98 0.29 -8.40 5.96
CA ILE A 98 -1.09 -8.06 6.32
C ILE A 98 -2.01 -8.79 5.35
N VAL A 99 -2.94 -9.58 5.90
CA VAL A 99 -3.99 -10.19 5.09
C VAL A 99 -5.23 -9.33 5.25
N ILE A 100 -5.63 -8.70 4.14
CA ILE A 100 -6.80 -7.80 4.12
C ILE A 100 -7.97 -8.59 3.53
N PRO A 101 -8.97 -8.93 4.35
CA PRO A 101 -10.14 -9.65 3.83
C PRO A 101 -10.92 -8.78 2.84
N PRO A 102 -11.72 -9.38 1.95
CA PRO A 102 -12.62 -8.59 1.13
C PRO A 102 -13.62 -7.85 2.02
N GLU A 103 -14.19 -6.77 1.50
CA GLU A 103 -15.20 -5.94 2.14
C GLU A 103 -14.70 -5.10 3.32
N VAL A 104 -13.39 -5.06 3.56
CA VAL A 104 -12.82 -4.26 4.66
C VAL A 104 -12.38 -2.90 4.14
N LYS A 105 -12.91 -1.84 4.74
CA LYS A 105 -12.51 -0.46 4.42
C LYS A 105 -11.17 -0.17 5.11
N HIS A 106 -10.17 0.18 4.31
CA HIS A 106 -8.82 0.36 4.83
C HIS A 106 -8.03 1.34 3.95
N TRP A 107 -6.85 1.72 4.43
CA TRP A 107 -5.84 2.43 3.64
C TRP A 107 -4.45 1.96 4.08
N HIS A 108 -3.46 2.23 3.24
CA HIS A 108 -2.06 2.01 3.59
C HIS A 108 -1.19 3.05 2.88
N GLY A 109 0.05 3.19 3.35
CA GLY A 109 0.95 4.18 2.79
C GLY A 109 2.22 4.31 3.60
N ALA A 110 3.05 5.29 3.23
CA ALA A 110 4.31 5.56 3.89
C ALA A 110 4.10 6.36 5.17
N LYS A 111 5.03 6.21 6.11
CA LYS A 111 5.11 7.14 7.24
C LYS A 111 5.61 8.49 6.73
N ALA A 112 5.33 9.54 7.49
CA ALA A 112 5.69 10.89 7.08
C ALA A 112 7.21 11.06 6.92
N ASP A 113 7.97 10.28 7.65
CA ASP A 113 9.43 10.38 7.69
C ASP A 113 10.12 9.18 7.04
N SER A 114 9.46 8.46 6.15
CA SER A 114 10.09 7.31 5.49
C SER A 114 9.49 7.01 4.14
N TRP A 115 10.33 6.59 3.21
CA TRP A 115 9.92 5.84 2.03
C TRP A 115 9.37 4.50 2.50
N PHE A 116 8.50 3.90 1.71
CA PHE A 116 7.90 2.61 2.05
C PHE A 116 7.58 1.82 0.80
N SER A 117 7.79 0.51 0.85
CA SER A 117 7.48 -0.38 -0.26
C SER A 117 6.87 -1.67 0.25
N HIS A 118 5.85 -2.16 -0.45
CA HIS A 118 5.27 -3.47 -0.19
C HIS A 118 4.89 -4.15 -1.49
N ILE A 119 4.85 -5.47 -1.48
CA ILE A 119 4.23 -6.23 -2.55
C ILE A 119 2.75 -6.28 -2.24
N ALA A 120 1.93 -5.91 -3.23
CA ALA A 120 0.48 -6.07 -3.14
C ALA A 120 0.10 -7.30 -3.95
N VAL A 121 -0.55 -8.26 -3.29
CA VAL A 121 -1.02 -9.48 -3.93
C VAL A 121 -2.54 -9.39 -4.02
N GLU A 122 -3.06 -9.36 -5.26
CA GLU A 122 -4.51 -9.37 -5.48
C GLU A 122 -4.99 -10.82 -5.38
N VAL A 123 -5.78 -11.10 -4.34
CA VAL A 123 -6.28 -12.46 -4.13
C VAL A 123 -7.42 -12.71 -5.10
N PRO A 124 -7.36 -13.78 -5.91
CA PRO A 124 -8.45 -14.08 -6.84
C PRO A 124 -9.76 -14.35 -6.13
N GLY A 125 -10.85 -13.96 -6.78
CA GLY A 125 -12.20 -14.17 -6.25
C GLY A 125 -13.25 -14.03 -7.31
N GLU A 126 -14.51 -14.20 -6.91
CA GLU A 126 -15.66 -14.06 -7.80
C GLU A 126 -16.20 -12.64 -7.73
N GLU A 127 -16.50 -12.07 -8.92
CA GLU A 127 -17.10 -10.74 -9.02
C GLU A 127 -16.35 -9.71 -8.18
N THR A 128 -15.04 -9.64 -8.40
CA THR A 128 -14.19 -8.71 -7.65
C THR A 128 -14.29 -7.32 -8.25
N SER A 129 -14.20 -6.32 -7.37
CA SER A 129 -14.12 -4.91 -7.78
C SER A 129 -13.48 -4.11 -6.66
N ASN A 130 -12.92 -2.96 -7.02
CA ASN A 130 -12.34 -2.05 -6.03
C ASN A 130 -13.18 -0.79 -5.96
N GLU A 131 -13.40 -0.33 -4.73
CA GLU A 131 -14.15 0.90 -4.50
C GLU A 131 -13.23 1.90 -3.80
N TRP A 132 -12.98 3.04 -4.45
CA TRP A 132 -12.18 4.11 -3.88
C TRP A 132 -13.09 5.09 -3.17
N LEU A 133 -12.72 5.45 -1.95
CA LEU A 133 -13.51 6.30 -1.08
C LEU A 133 -12.76 7.59 -0.75
N GLU A 134 -13.04 8.18 0.40
CA GLU A 134 -12.44 9.47 0.76
C GLU A 134 -10.95 9.35 1.11
N ALA A 135 -10.25 10.47 0.99
CA ALA A 135 -8.86 10.54 1.41
C ALA A 135 -8.76 10.40 2.93
N VAL A 136 -7.63 9.90 3.41
CA VAL A 136 -7.32 9.92 4.84
C VAL A 136 -7.18 11.38 5.24
N SER A 137 -7.85 11.81 6.31
CA SER A 137 -7.79 13.20 6.70
C SER A 137 -6.38 13.57 7.17
N GLU A 138 -5.97 14.79 6.83
CA GLU A 138 -4.65 15.28 7.23
C GLU A 138 -4.49 15.23 8.75
N GLU A 139 -5.55 15.55 9.48
CA GLU A 139 -5.54 15.50 10.93
C GLU A 139 -5.26 14.09 11.45
N SER A 140 -5.98 13.10 10.92
CA SER A 140 -5.79 11.71 11.35
C SER A 140 -4.39 11.21 11.02
N TYR A 141 -3.93 11.52 9.81
CA TYR A 141 -2.61 11.08 9.38
C TYR A 141 -1.50 11.71 10.23
N SER A 142 -1.62 13.01 10.52
CA SER A 142 -0.62 13.73 11.31
C SER A 142 -0.45 13.16 12.72
N ARG A 143 -1.51 12.62 13.29
CA ARG A 143 -1.43 12.03 14.62
C ARG A 143 -0.56 10.78 14.66
N LEU A 144 -0.36 10.13 13.54
CA LEU A 144 0.43 8.90 13.48
C LEU A 144 1.94 9.18 13.40
N GLY A 145 2.29 10.34 12.89
CA GLY A 145 3.66 10.63 12.47
C GLY A 145 4.72 10.61 13.54
N THR A 146 4.36 10.86 14.79
CA THR A 146 5.34 10.99 15.88
C THR A 146 5.43 9.76 16.75
N ASN A 147 4.55 8.78 16.51
CA ASN A 147 4.56 7.56 17.32
C ASN A 147 5.23 6.45 16.53
N GLU A 148 6.18 5.99 16.91
CA GLU A 148 6.90 5.11 16.24
C GLU A 148 6.95 4.18 16.11
#